data_97e33a7f210d16ad38588e3c65787a6f
#
_entry.id   97e33a7f210d16ad38588e3c65787a6f
#
_cell.length_a   1.000
_cell.length_b   1.000
_cell.length_c   1.000
_cell.angle_alpha   90.00
_cell.angle_beta   90.00
_cell.angle_gamma   90.00
#
_symmetry.space_group_name_H-M   'P 1'
#
loop_
_entity.id
_entity.type
_entity.pdbx_description
1 polymer ?
#
loop_
_entity_poly.entity_id
_entity_poly.type
_entity_poly.pdbx_seq_one_letter_code
_entity_poly.pdbx_strand_id
1 'polypeptide(L)'
;DGTLPTQRTVAATLETIAQAVARAGLKPPAILVVGEVAALRDELNWFENKPLFGRTIVVTRARAQASELAATLESLGAEVISAPVIRTESLADSEPMRKAARESSRADWIVFTSVNGVDAFLDALNNENMDARALAKVRLAAIGPATADRLRARGLRADLMPSQYVAEALLDALLAEAKDVSGLTFLLPRADLARPMLAEGLREHGATVIEVDAYRTDAENHLPANLVERLADGRIDLVTFSSSSTVRNFVDALPVERRAELLPLIRAASIGPVTSDTLREMGITIAVTASESTIPSLVDAIREAFQKTRSET
;
A
#
# COMPACT_ATOMS: atom_id res chain seq x y z
N ASP A 1 7.25 23.29 15.55
CA ASP A 1 6.82 21.95 15.07
C ASP A 1 5.50 21.47 15.72
N GLY A 2 4.60 22.40 16.07
CA GLY A 2 3.28 22.04 16.63
C GLY A 2 2.50 21.12 15.69
N THR A 3 1.88 20.05 16.24
CA THR A 3 1.13 19.01 15.50
C THR A 3 1.96 18.23 14.47
N LEU A 4 3.28 18.18 14.67
CA LEU A 4 4.15 17.26 13.94
C LEU A 4 4.61 16.11 14.86
N PRO A 5 4.93 14.95 14.31
CA PRO A 5 5.42 13.80 15.10
C PRO A 5 6.68 14.09 15.92
N THR A 6 7.43 15.12 15.53
CA THR A 6 8.64 15.62 16.20
C THR A 6 8.36 16.72 17.23
N GLN A 7 7.09 17.02 17.52
CA GLN A 7 6.71 18.01 18.54
C GLN A 7 7.36 17.70 19.88
N ARG A 8 7.90 18.73 20.52
CA ARG A 8 8.47 18.65 21.87
C ARG A 8 7.89 19.76 22.73
N THR A 9 7.43 19.41 23.90
CA THR A 9 6.84 20.34 24.85
C THR A 9 7.58 20.25 26.18
N VAL A 10 7.82 21.40 26.81
CA VAL A 10 8.39 21.51 28.14
C VAL A 10 7.44 22.38 28.97
N ALA A 11 6.99 21.86 30.10
CA ALA A 11 6.20 22.60 31.08
C ALA A 11 7.03 22.79 32.36
N ALA A 12 7.05 24.01 32.89
CA ALA A 12 7.78 24.37 34.10
C ALA A 12 7.22 25.70 34.65
N THR A 13 7.66 26.12 35.83
CA THR A 13 7.35 27.43 36.37
C THR A 13 8.21 28.53 35.71
N LEU A 14 7.82 29.80 35.83
CA LEU A 14 8.63 30.94 35.35
C LEU A 14 10.05 30.93 35.91
N GLU A 15 10.25 30.44 37.09
CA GLU A 15 11.57 30.33 37.76
C GLU A 15 12.45 29.26 37.10
N THR A 16 11.88 28.13 36.63
CA THR A 16 12.60 26.94 36.19
C THR A 16 12.57 26.71 34.70
N ILE A 17 11.71 27.40 33.93
CA ILE A 17 11.49 27.13 32.49
C ILE A 17 12.78 27.29 31.65
N ALA A 18 13.59 28.30 31.92
CA ALA A 18 14.82 28.53 31.17
C ALA A 18 15.79 27.32 31.29
N GLN A 19 15.93 26.80 32.52
CA GLN A 19 16.77 25.62 32.76
C GLN A 19 16.16 24.35 32.15
N ALA A 20 14.85 24.19 32.26
CA ALA A 20 14.14 23.03 31.68
C ALA A 20 14.27 23.00 30.14
N VAL A 21 14.09 24.14 29.48
CA VAL A 21 14.28 24.30 28.02
C VAL A 21 15.73 23.98 27.59
N ALA A 22 16.71 24.50 28.36
CA ALA A 22 18.12 24.22 28.07
C ALA A 22 18.45 22.74 28.22
N ARG A 23 17.99 22.07 29.28
CA ARG A 23 18.15 20.62 29.50
C ARG A 23 17.49 19.80 28.39
N ALA A 24 16.29 20.22 27.96
CA ALA A 24 15.56 19.57 26.88
C ALA A 24 16.18 19.84 25.49
N GLY A 25 17.14 20.77 25.37
CA GLY A 25 17.77 21.13 24.10
C GLY A 25 16.77 21.70 23.08
N LEU A 26 15.70 22.38 23.52
CA LEU A 26 14.76 23.06 22.64
C LEU A 26 15.42 24.27 22.01
N LYS A 27 15.20 24.44 20.70
CA LYS A 27 15.74 25.57 19.90
C LYS A 27 14.61 26.35 19.25
N PRO A 28 14.79 27.64 18.99
CA PRO A 28 13.86 28.43 18.17
C PRO A 28 13.67 27.83 16.76
N PRO A 29 12.49 28.02 16.13
CA PRO A 29 11.34 28.77 16.67
C PRO A 29 10.53 27.95 17.68
N ALA A 30 10.08 28.57 18.78
CA ALA A 30 9.25 27.98 19.80
C ALA A 30 8.14 28.94 20.22
N ILE A 31 7.03 28.40 20.72
CA ILE A 31 5.92 29.18 21.29
C ILE A 31 6.01 29.07 22.81
N LEU A 32 5.94 30.20 23.51
CA LEU A 32 5.85 30.27 24.96
C LEU A 32 4.41 30.62 25.36
N VAL A 33 3.79 29.76 26.17
CA VAL A 33 2.48 30.01 26.76
C VAL A 33 2.66 30.24 28.26
N VAL A 34 2.16 31.35 28.78
CA VAL A 34 2.31 31.72 30.21
C VAL A 34 0.94 31.93 30.83
N GLY A 35 0.76 31.47 32.06
CA GLY A 35 -0.47 31.61 32.84
C GLY A 35 -1.10 30.25 33.19
N GLU A 36 -2.21 30.30 33.91
CA GLU A 36 -2.95 29.09 34.36
C GLU A 36 -3.40 28.22 33.15
N VAL A 37 -3.62 28.82 31.99
CA VAL A 37 -3.96 28.12 30.75
C VAL A 37 -2.90 27.06 30.35
N ALA A 38 -1.64 27.22 30.78
CA ALA A 38 -0.59 26.25 30.51
C ALA A 38 -0.84 24.90 31.22
N ALA A 39 -1.58 24.91 32.35
CA ALA A 39 -1.96 23.69 33.06
C ALA A 39 -2.98 22.83 32.28
N LEU A 40 -3.79 23.43 31.42
CA LEU A 40 -4.75 22.71 30.57
C LEU A 40 -4.08 21.77 29.58
N ARG A 41 -2.76 21.88 29.39
CA ARG A 41 -2.00 20.99 28.52
C ARG A 41 -2.26 19.50 28.82
N ASP A 42 -2.31 19.13 30.07
CA ASP A 42 -2.46 17.72 30.45
C ASP A 42 -3.83 17.15 30.05
N GLU A 43 -4.86 18.00 29.96
CA GLU A 43 -6.19 17.64 29.51
C GLU A 43 -6.32 17.74 27.96
N LEU A 44 -5.64 18.73 27.35
CA LEU A 44 -5.76 19.06 25.93
C LEU A 44 -4.68 18.44 25.05
N ASN A 45 -3.81 17.60 25.60
CA ASN A 45 -2.69 16.97 24.89
C ASN A 45 -3.12 15.79 24.00
N TRP A 46 -4.02 16.08 23.04
CA TRP A 46 -4.56 15.06 22.14
C TRP A 46 -3.54 14.53 21.13
N PHE A 47 -2.55 15.38 20.74
CA PHE A 47 -1.64 15.03 19.65
C PHE A 47 -0.52 14.09 20.12
N GLU A 48 0.16 14.41 21.24
CA GLU A 48 1.22 13.57 21.80
C GLU A 48 0.67 12.24 22.38
N ASN A 49 -0.65 12.18 22.62
CA ASN A 49 -1.34 10.96 23.05
C ASN A 49 -1.73 10.02 21.90
N LYS A 50 -1.49 10.40 20.65
CA LYS A 50 -1.74 9.52 19.51
C LYS A 50 -0.90 8.23 19.61
N PRO A 51 -1.44 7.07 19.15
CA PRO A 51 -0.80 5.77 19.33
C PRO A 51 0.61 5.67 18.78
N LEU A 52 0.88 6.35 17.65
CA LEU A 52 2.15 6.31 16.92
C LEU A 52 2.94 7.61 17.03
N PHE A 53 2.58 8.51 17.97
CA PHE A 53 3.32 9.75 18.19
C PHE A 53 4.79 9.49 18.50
N GLY A 54 5.68 10.22 17.80
CA GLY A 54 7.13 10.10 17.94
C GLY A 54 7.73 8.87 17.26
N ARG A 55 6.93 8.11 16.47
CA ARG A 55 7.42 6.98 15.69
C ARG A 55 7.69 7.37 14.25
N THR A 56 8.79 6.89 13.71
CA THR A 56 9.16 7.05 12.31
C THR A 56 8.95 5.75 11.56
N ILE A 57 8.04 5.76 10.58
CA ILE A 57 7.65 4.57 9.81
C ILE A 57 7.93 4.79 8.33
N VAL A 58 8.63 3.84 7.72
CA VAL A 58 8.90 3.84 6.28
C VAL A 58 7.83 3.05 5.55
N VAL A 59 7.24 3.64 4.50
CA VAL A 59 6.26 2.99 3.62
C VAL A 59 6.90 2.70 2.28
N THR A 60 7.05 1.41 1.93
CA THR A 60 7.76 0.95 0.71
C THR A 60 6.84 0.73 -0.49
N ARG A 61 5.53 0.90 -0.34
CA ARG A 61 4.52 0.66 -1.37
C ARG A 61 4.62 1.69 -2.50
N ALA A 62 4.19 1.30 -3.73
CA ALA A 62 4.12 2.20 -4.88
C ALA A 62 3.36 3.50 -4.57
N ARG A 63 3.83 4.65 -5.10
CA ARG A 63 3.34 6.01 -4.75
C ARG A 63 1.83 6.15 -4.80
N ALA A 64 1.17 5.67 -5.85
CA ALA A 64 -0.28 5.75 -6.01
C ALA A 64 -1.08 5.01 -4.91
N GLN A 65 -0.47 4.01 -4.27
CA GLN A 65 -1.08 3.17 -3.24
C GLN A 65 -0.52 3.44 -1.85
N ALA A 66 0.56 4.21 -1.74
CA ALA A 66 1.22 4.57 -0.49
C ALA A 66 0.44 5.64 0.29
N SER A 67 -0.28 6.52 -0.42
CA SER A 67 -0.93 7.70 0.16
C SER A 67 -1.99 7.36 1.21
N GLU A 68 -2.79 6.32 1.03
CA GLU A 68 -3.79 5.90 2.01
C GLU A 68 -3.16 5.34 3.29
N LEU A 69 -2.18 4.44 3.15
CA LEU A 69 -1.44 3.90 4.29
C LEU A 69 -0.68 5.00 5.02
N ALA A 70 0.02 5.88 4.29
CA ALA A 70 0.75 7.00 4.86
C ALA A 70 -0.18 7.95 5.63
N ALA A 71 -1.28 8.40 5.01
CA ALA A 71 -2.25 9.27 5.66
C ALA A 71 -2.85 8.64 6.93
N THR A 72 -3.12 7.33 6.92
CA THR A 72 -3.63 6.62 8.09
C THR A 72 -2.59 6.59 9.21
N LEU A 73 -1.33 6.25 8.93
CA LEU A 73 -0.24 6.25 9.93
C LEU A 73 0.03 7.66 10.47
N GLU A 74 0.03 8.69 9.63
CA GLU A 74 0.16 10.10 10.02
C GLU A 74 -1.01 10.54 10.90
N SER A 75 -2.23 10.13 10.58
CA SER A 75 -3.41 10.40 11.41
C SER A 75 -3.28 9.84 12.82
N LEU A 76 -2.55 8.73 12.97
CA LEU A 76 -2.20 8.09 14.24
C LEU A 76 -0.97 8.71 14.92
N GLY A 77 -0.34 9.71 14.32
CA GLY A 77 0.76 10.49 14.90
C GLY A 77 2.16 10.08 14.47
N ALA A 78 2.32 9.18 13.50
CA ALA A 78 3.63 8.78 13.00
C ALA A 78 4.26 9.84 12.08
N GLU A 79 5.58 9.92 12.08
CA GLU A 79 6.35 10.47 10.96
C GLU A 79 6.43 9.41 9.88
N VAL A 80 5.90 9.68 8.68
CA VAL A 80 5.95 8.73 7.57
C VAL A 80 6.98 9.16 6.54
N ILE A 81 7.88 8.24 6.20
CA ILE A 81 8.83 8.38 5.11
C ILE A 81 8.36 7.51 3.95
N SER A 82 7.93 8.14 2.86
CA SER A 82 7.60 7.39 1.64
C SER A 82 8.88 6.99 0.92
N ALA A 83 9.12 5.68 0.82
CA ALA A 83 10.24 5.08 0.11
C ALA A 83 9.73 4.03 -0.89
N PRO A 84 9.00 4.44 -1.92
CA PRO A 84 8.45 3.51 -2.89
C PRO A 84 9.60 2.77 -3.60
N VAL A 85 9.55 1.45 -3.57
CA VAL A 85 10.52 0.56 -4.25
C VAL A 85 9.93 -0.13 -5.46
N ILE A 86 8.69 0.26 -5.82
CA ILE A 86 7.96 -0.20 -6.98
C ILE A 86 7.31 1.03 -7.65
N ARG A 87 7.51 1.15 -8.95
CA ARG A 87 6.79 2.08 -9.81
C ARG A 87 5.85 1.30 -10.70
N THR A 88 4.58 1.67 -10.67
CA THR A 88 3.59 1.14 -11.60
C THR A 88 3.40 2.16 -12.73
N GLU A 89 3.61 1.73 -13.95
CA GLU A 89 3.39 2.52 -15.15
C GLU A 89 2.13 2.01 -15.86
N SER A 90 1.15 2.89 -16.06
CA SER A 90 -0.06 2.55 -16.82
C SER A 90 0.26 2.38 -18.28
N LEU A 91 -0.30 1.35 -18.92
CA LEU A 91 -0.21 1.09 -20.34
C LEU A 91 -1.52 1.45 -21.08
N ALA A 92 -2.35 2.32 -20.50
CA ALA A 92 -3.62 2.77 -21.09
C ALA A 92 -3.47 3.33 -22.49
N ASP A 93 -2.34 3.98 -22.79
CA ASP A 93 -2.04 4.56 -24.11
C ASP A 93 -1.38 3.59 -25.07
N SER A 94 -1.04 2.37 -24.64
CA SER A 94 -0.45 1.37 -25.51
C SER A 94 -1.44 0.89 -26.57
N GLU A 95 -0.97 0.62 -27.79
CA GLU A 95 -1.85 0.16 -28.89
C GLU A 95 -2.58 -1.15 -28.55
N PRO A 96 -1.97 -2.15 -27.87
CA PRO A 96 -2.70 -3.35 -27.44
C PRO A 96 -3.87 -3.01 -26.49
N MET A 97 -3.68 -2.11 -25.52
CA MET A 97 -4.73 -1.73 -24.56
C MET A 97 -5.83 -0.90 -25.25
N ARG A 98 -5.47 0.05 -26.09
CA ARG A 98 -6.43 0.83 -26.89
C ARG A 98 -7.26 -0.06 -27.81
N LYS A 99 -6.63 -1.05 -28.46
CA LYS A 99 -7.34 -2.05 -29.25
C LYS A 99 -8.31 -2.87 -28.40
N ALA A 100 -7.86 -3.36 -27.24
CA ALA A 100 -8.73 -4.09 -26.30
C ALA A 100 -9.92 -3.24 -25.86
N ALA A 101 -9.73 -1.94 -25.60
CA ALA A 101 -10.80 -1.00 -25.27
C ALA A 101 -11.81 -0.87 -26.44
N ARG A 102 -11.34 -0.64 -27.66
CA ARG A 102 -12.22 -0.53 -28.87
C ARG A 102 -13.05 -1.80 -29.12
N GLU A 103 -12.47 -2.96 -28.85
CA GLU A 103 -13.11 -4.26 -29.09
C GLU A 103 -13.81 -4.85 -27.87
N SER A 104 -13.81 -4.13 -26.74
CA SER A 104 -14.32 -4.62 -25.46
C SER A 104 -15.76 -5.11 -25.47
N SER A 105 -16.63 -4.50 -26.31
CA SER A 105 -18.02 -4.91 -26.47
C SER A 105 -18.22 -6.30 -27.10
N ARG A 106 -17.14 -6.92 -27.61
CA ARG A 106 -17.15 -8.29 -28.16
C ARG A 106 -16.84 -9.34 -27.09
N ALA A 107 -16.36 -8.91 -25.92
CA ALA A 107 -16.12 -9.81 -24.80
C ALA A 107 -17.44 -10.11 -24.06
N ASP A 108 -17.59 -11.36 -23.62
CA ASP A 108 -18.67 -11.74 -22.70
C ASP A 108 -18.34 -11.32 -21.28
N TRP A 109 -17.06 -11.39 -20.92
CA TRP A 109 -16.53 -11.01 -19.63
C TRP A 109 -15.28 -10.16 -19.71
N ILE A 110 -15.18 -9.17 -18.82
CA ILE A 110 -13.91 -8.52 -18.50
C ILE A 110 -13.57 -8.84 -17.05
N VAL A 111 -12.39 -9.42 -16.83
CA VAL A 111 -11.95 -9.91 -15.53
C VAL A 111 -10.81 -9.05 -15.00
N PHE A 112 -11.05 -8.35 -13.89
CA PHE A 112 -10.08 -7.49 -13.24
C PHE A 112 -9.48 -8.17 -12.02
N THR A 113 -8.17 -8.35 -12.05
CA THR A 113 -7.39 -8.93 -10.95
C THR A 113 -6.64 -7.87 -10.13
N SER A 114 -6.82 -6.57 -10.45
CA SER A 114 -6.20 -5.47 -9.72
C SER A 114 -6.89 -4.14 -9.95
N VAL A 115 -6.72 -3.22 -9.01
CA VAL A 115 -7.14 -1.80 -9.10
C VAL A 115 -6.49 -1.11 -10.30
N ASN A 116 -5.19 -1.36 -10.53
CA ASN A 116 -4.44 -0.76 -11.64
C ASN A 116 -4.97 -1.23 -13.01
N GLY A 117 -5.40 -2.49 -13.10
CA GLY A 117 -6.02 -3.03 -14.31
C GLY A 117 -7.36 -2.34 -14.63
N VAL A 118 -8.17 -2.05 -13.60
CA VAL A 118 -9.42 -1.27 -13.75
C VAL A 118 -9.10 0.12 -14.28
N ASP A 119 -8.16 0.82 -13.65
CA ASP A 119 -7.81 2.18 -14.03
C ASP A 119 -7.27 2.25 -15.45
N ALA A 120 -6.27 1.45 -15.79
CA ALA A 120 -5.66 1.46 -17.11
C ALA A 120 -6.67 1.14 -18.23
N PHE A 121 -7.56 0.17 -17.98
CA PHE A 121 -8.56 -0.20 -18.98
C PHE A 121 -9.62 0.89 -19.20
N LEU A 122 -10.14 1.49 -18.11
CA LEU A 122 -11.14 2.55 -18.21
C LEU A 122 -10.54 3.86 -18.75
N ASP A 123 -9.28 4.15 -18.42
CA ASP A 123 -8.55 5.27 -19.03
C ASP A 123 -8.33 5.03 -20.53
N ALA A 124 -8.02 3.80 -20.97
CA ALA A 124 -7.93 3.45 -22.37
C ALA A 124 -9.28 3.60 -23.11
N LEU A 125 -10.40 3.21 -22.47
CA LEU A 125 -11.73 3.49 -23.02
C LEU A 125 -11.95 4.99 -23.23
N ASN A 126 -11.63 5.79 -22.22
CA ASN A 126 -11.77 7.25 -22.30
C ASN A 126 -10.88 7.87 -23.38
N ASN A 127 -9.64 7.37 -23.55
CA ASN A 127 -8.70 7.81 -24.59
C ASN A 127 -9.21 7.48 -26.02
N GLU A 128 -10.05 6.46 -26.15
CA GLU A 128 -10.77 6.11 -27.39
C GLU A 128 -12.13 6.84 -27.54
N ASN A 129 -12.40 7.87 -26.72
CA ASN A 129 -13.69 8.59 -26.67
C ASN A 129 -14.89 7.68 -26.38
N MET A 130 -14.66 6.61 -25.62
CA MET A 130 -15.68 5.67 -25.17
C MET A 130 -15.89 5.82 -23.65
N ASP A 131 -17.04 5.38 -23.16
CA ASP A 131 -17.34 5.38 -21.73
C ASP A 131 -17.99 4.04 -21.29
N ALA A 132 -18.46 3.97 -20.05
CA ALA A 132 -19.05 2.79 -19.45
C ALA A 132 -20.21 2.19 -20.29
N ARG A 133 -20.87 2.96 -21.14
CA ARG A 133 -21.95 2.48 -22.03
C ARG A 133 -21.44 1.48 -23.06
N ALA A 134 -20.17 1.53 -23.42
CA ALA A 134 -19.55 0.54 -24.30
C ALA A 134 -19.56 -0.87 -23.69
N LEU A 135 -19.65 -0.98 -22.36
CA LEU A 135 -19.66 -2.23 -21.60
C LEU A 135 -21.06 -2.72 -21.24
N ALA A 136 -22.13 -2.12 -21.77
CA ALA A 136 -23.51 -2.39 -21.35
C ALA A 136 -23.96 -3.87 -21.49
N LYS A 137 -23.28 -4.65 -22.34
CA LYS A 137 -23.55 -6.08 -22.55
C LYS A 137 -22.48 -6.99 -21.98
N VAL A 138 -21.44 -6.43 -21.40
CA VAL A 138 -20.27 -7.16 -20.92
C VAL A 138 -20.38 -7.36 -19.41
N ARG A 139 -20.20 -8.58 -18.95
CA ARG A 139 -20.15 -8.89 -17.52
C ARG A 139 -18.77 -8.58 -16.94
N LEU A 140 -18.76 -8.06 -15.72
CA LEU A 140 -17.53 -7.64 -15.06
C LEU A 140 -17.24 -8.53 -13.86
N ALA A 141 -16.03 -9.08 -13.76
CA ALA A 141 -15.57 -9.81 -12.60
C ALA A 141 -14.42 -9.07 -11.91
N ALA A 142 -14.42 -9.07 -10.57
CA ALA A 142 -13.37 -8.50 -9.75
C ALA A 142 -12.82 -9.56 -8.80
N ILE A 143 -11.50 -9.65 -8.67
CA ILE A 143 -10.86 -10.64 -7.78
C ILE A 143 -11.18 -10.40 -6.30
N GLY A 144 -11.46 -9.18 -5.90
CA GLY A 144 -11.71 -8.85 -4.49
C GLY A 144 -12.27 -7.45 -4.27
N PRO A 145 -12.54 -7.10 -2.99
CA PRO A 145 -13.26 -5.86 -2.62
C PRO A 145 -12.62 -4.59 -3.15
N ALA A 146 -11.30 -4.42 -3.02
CA ALA A 146 -10.61 -3.21 -3.50
C ALA A 146 -10.78 -2.99 -5.00
N THR A 147 -10.77 -4.07 -5.81
CA THR A 147 -10.99 -4.02 -7.26
C THR A 147 -12.45 -3.71 -7.58
N ALA A 148 -13.40 -4.32 -6.85
CA ALA A 148 -14.84 -4.06 -6.99
C ALA A 148 -15.19 -2.61 -6.58
N ASP A 149 -14.58 -2.09 -5.51
CA ASP A 149 -14.77 -0.71 -5.06
C ASP A 149 -14.19 0.28 -6.08
N ARG A 150 -13.08 -0.07 -6.73
CA ARG A 150 -12.53 0.77 -7.81
C ARG A 150 -13.45 0.83 -9.02
N LEU A 151 -14.04 -0.29 -9.43
CA LEU A 151 -15.10 -0.29 -10.45
C LEU A 151 -16.26 0.61 -10.06
N ARG A 152 -16.73 0.51 -8.80
CA ARG A 152 -17.82 1.36 -8.27
C ARG A 152 -17.47 2.85 -8.30
N ALA A 153 -16.25 3.21 -7.93
CA ALA A 153 -15.76 4.58 -8.00
C ALA A 153 -15.72 5.14 -9.45
N ARG A 154 -15.63 4.24 -10.45
CA ARG A 154 -15.69 4.57 -11.88
C ARG A 154 -17.10 4.41 -12.47
N GLY A 155 -18.14 4.23 -11.63
CA GLY A 155 -19.54 4.13 -12.06
C GLY A 155 -19.97 2.76 -12.55
N LEU A 156 -19.17 1.72 -12.33
CA LEU A 156 -19.45 0.33 -12.73
C LEU A 156 -19.63 -0.57 -11.50
N ARG A 157 -20.26 -1.72 -11.68
CA ARG A 157 -20.39 -2.75 -10.64
C ARG A 157 -19.81 -4.06 -11.16
N ALA A 158 -19.10 -4.79 -10.31
CA ALA A 158 -18.75 -6.16 -10.61
C ALA A 158 -20.01 -7.04 -10.50
N ASP A 159 -20.24 -7.88 -11.52
CA ASP A 159 -21.28 -8.90 -11.54
C ASP A 159 -20.87 -10.13 -10.73
N LEU A 160 -19.55 -10.37 -10.63
CA LEU A 160 -18.97 -11.49 -9.91
C LEU A 160 -17.77 -11.07 -9.07
N MET A 161 -17.73 -11.57 -7.85
CA MET A 161 -16.56 -11.52 -6.96
C MET A 161 -16.52 -12.83 -6.15
N PRO A 162 -15.37 -13.54 -6.08
CA PRO A 162 -15.27 -14.78 -5.33
C PRO A 162 -15.28 -14.53 -3.81
N SER A 163 -15.55 -15.59 -3.03
CA SER A 163 -15.52 -15.52 -1.56
C SER A 163 -14.10 -15.47 -0.99
N GLN A 164 -13.13 -16.00 -1.74
CA GLN A 164 -11.69 -15.89 -1.43
C GLN A 164 -11.01 -15.10 -2.57
N TYR A 165 -10.17 -14.13 -2.21
CA TYR A 165 -9.61 -13.15 -3.13
C TYR A 165 -8.31 -13.62 -3.78
N VAL A 166 -8.37 -14.83 -4.34
CA VAL A 166 -7.27 -15.49 -5.05
C VAL A 166 -7.73 -15.91 -6.45
N ALA A 167 -6.77 -16.09 -7.35
CA ALA A 167 -7.07 -16.36 -8.77
C ALA A 167 -7.77 -17.72 -8.97
N GLU A 168 -7.46 -18.71 -8.15
CA GLU A 168 -8.08 -20.04 -8.12
C GLU A 168 -9.58 -19.93 -7.82
N ALA A 169 -9.93 -19.22 -6.75
CA ALA A 169 -11.34 -19.04 -6.37
C ALA A 169 -12.10 -18.16 -7.39
N LEU A 170 -11.43 -17.23 -8.07
CA LEU A 170 -12.03 -16.45 -9.13
C LEU A 170 -12.33 -17.33 -10.35
N LEU A 171 -11.43 -18.23 -10.73
CA LEU A 171 -11.66 -19.21 -11.79
C LEU A 171 -12.88 -20.10 -11.45
N ASP A 172 -12.89 -20.69 -10.25
CA ASP A 172 -14.01 -21.55 -9.81
C ASP A 172 -15.34 -20.80 -9.85
N ALA A 173 -15.36 -19.55 -9.39
CA ALA A 173 -16.56 -18.72 -9.38
C ALA A 173 -17.03 -18.38 -10.81
N LEU A 174 -16.12 -18.10 -11.74
CA LEU A 174 -16.47 -17.86 -13.15
C LEU A 174 -17.05 -19.10 -13.82
N LEU A 175 -16.44 -20.28 -13.58
CA LEU A 175 -16.93 -21.56 -14.10
C LEU A 175 -18.31 -21.92 -13.55
N ALA A 176 -18.53 -21.70 -12.25
CA ALA A 176 -19.81 -21.95 -11.60
C ALA A 176 -20.92 -21.01 -12.11
N GLU A 177 -20.61 -19.73 -12.30
CA GLU A 177 -21.57 -18.71 -12.75
C GLU A 177 -21.94 -18.88 -14.22
N ALA A 178 -20.98 -19.14 -15.08
CA ALA A 178 -21.22 -19.28 -16.52
C ALA A 178 -21.77 -20.67 -16.89
N LYS A 179 -21.62 -21.68 -15.99
CA LYS A 179 -21.97 -23.11 -16.18
C LYS A 179 -21.20 -23.76 -17.33
N ASP A 180 -21.12 -23.12 -18.48
CA ASP A 180 -20.30 -23.48 -19.63
C ASP A 180 -19.63 -22.22 -20.16
N VAL A 181 -18.30 -22.21 -20.17
CA VAL A 181 -17.49 -21.12 -20.72
C VAL A 181 -16.98 -21.37 -22.12
N SER A 182 -17.33 -22.54 -22.68
CA SER A 182 -16.93 -22.93 -24.05
C SER A 182 -17.46 -21.91 -25.06
N GLY A 183 -16.56 -21.34 -25.84
CA GLY A 183 -16.89 -20.31 -26.84
C GLY A 183 -17.10 -18.90 -26.28
N LEU A 184 -17.14 -18.70 -24.96
CA LEU A 184 -17.17 -17.36 -24.38
C LEU A 184 -15.82 -16.66 -24.50
N THR A 185 -15.85 -15.35 -24.67
CA THR A 185 -14.66 -14.50 -24.76
C THR A 185 -14.43 -13.75 -23.46
N PHE A 186 -13.27 -13.96 -22.85
CA PHE A 186 -12.79 -13.29 -21.64
C PHE A 186 -11.67 -12.31 -21.98
N LEU A 187 -11.84 -11.04 -21.61
CA LEU A 187 -10.79 -10.03 -21.68
C LEU A 187 -10.17 -9.85 -20.28
N LEU A 188 -8.86 -10.01 -20.18
CA LEU A 188 -8.10 -9.91 -18.93
C LEU A 188 -7.09 -8.76 -18.99
N PRO A 189 -7.45 -7.54 -18.59
CA PRO A 189 -6.49 -6.47 -18.37
C PRO A 189 -5.68 -6.77 -17.09
N ARG A 190 -4.37 -7.05 -17.22
CA ARG A 190 -3.56 -7.57 -16.11
C ARG A 190 -2.17 -6.91 -16.04
N ALA A 191 -1.39 -7.21 -15.00
CA ALA A 191 0.02 -6.86 -14.96
C ALA A 191 0.82 -7.64 -16.01
N ASP A 192 1.88 -7.05 -16.54
CA ASP A 192 2.81 -7.69 -17.48
C ASP A 192 3.42 -9.01 -16.94
N LEU A 193 3.65 -9.09 -15.62
CA LEU A 193 4.18 -10.28 -14.94
C LEU A 193 3.10 -11.07 -14.15
N ALA A 194 1.84 -11.02 -14.59
CA ALA A 194 0.76 -11.76 -13.89
C ALA A 194 0.91 -13.28 -14.09
N ARG A 195 0.49 -14.05 -13.06
CA ARG A 195 0.47 -15.51 -13.12
C ARG A 195 -0.50 -15.98 -14.22
N PRO A 196 -0.11 -16.98 -15.05
CA PRO A 196 -0.92 -17.41 -16.19
C PRO A 196 -2.14 -18.27 -15.79
N MET A 197 -2.21 -18.75 -14.55
CA MET A 197 -3.14 -19.78 -14.07
C MET A 197 -4.62 -19.47 -14.42
N LEU A 198 -5.09 -18.24 -14.22
CA LEU A 198 -6.48 -17.88 -14.51
C LEU A 198 -6.78 -17.98 -16.01
N ALA A 199 -5.86 -17.48 -16.86
CA ALA A 199 -6.01 -17.52 -18.31
C ALA A 199 -5.93 -18.94 -18.85
N GLU A 200 -4.98 -19.74 -18.34
CA GLU A 200 -4.81 -21.15 -18.69
C GLU A 200 -6.05 -21.95 -18.29
N GLY A 201 -6.51 -21.81 -17.03
CA GLY A 201 -7.70 -22.52 -16.56
C GLY A 201 -8.95 -22.20 -17.37
N LEU A 202 -9.19 -20.96 -17.78
CA LEU A 202 -10.31 -20.59 -18.66
C LEU A 202 -10.17 -21.25 -20.04
N ARG A 203 -8.95 -21.26 -20.63
CA ARG A 203 -8.68 -21.91 -21.93
C ARG A 203 -8.87 -23.43 -21.89
N GLU A 204 -8.45 -24.08 -20.80
CA GLU A 204 -8.66 -25.53 -20.58
C GLU A 204 -10.14 -25.91 -20.60
N HIS A 205 -11.03 -24.98 -20.20
CA HIS A 205 -12.47 -25.15 -20.24
C HIS A 205 -13.12 -24.64 -21.54
N GLY A 206 -12.33 -24.37 -22.59
CA GLY A 206 -12.82 -24.02 -23.93
C GLY A 206 -13.13 -22.55 -24.16
N ALA A 207 -12.76 -21.65 -23.23
CA ALA A 207 -12.96 -20.21 -23.41
C ALA A 207 -11.91 -19.59 -24.36
N THR A 208 -12.28 -18.52 -25.06
CA THR A 208 -11.35 -17.62 -25.74
C THR A 208 -10.87 -16.59 -24.74
N VAL A 209 -9.54 -16.51 -24.49
CA VAL A 209 -8.98 -15.56 -23.53
C VAL A 209 -8.05 -14.57 -24.22
N ILE A 210 -8.40 -13.30 -24.13
CA ILE A 210 -7.63 -12.16 -24.60
C ILE A 210 -6.96 -11.53 -23.38
N GLU A 211 -5.65 -11.69 -23.28
CA GLU A 211 -4.82 -11.05 -22.25
C GLU A 211 -4.23 -9.76 -22.82
N VAL A 212 -4.26 -8.70 -22.01
CA VAL A 212 -3.65 -7.42 -22.36
C VAL A 212 -2.93 -6.84 -21.15
N ASP A 213 -1.70 -6.40 -21.36
CA ASP A 213 -0.91 -5.75 -20.33
C ASP A 213 -1.50 -4.35 -20.06
N ALA A 214 -2.09 -4.20 -18.86
CA ALA A 214 -2.73 -2.99 -18.42
C ALA A 214 -1.73 -2.03 -17.76
N TYR A 215 -0.72 -2.59 -17.12
CA TYR A 215 0.33 -1.83 -16.46
C TYR A 215 1.58 -2.68 -16.31
N ARG A 216 2.72 -1.99 -16.22
CA ARG A 216 4.02 -2.57 -15.92
C ARG A 216 4.44 -2.21 -14.50
N THR A 217 5.10 -3.15 -13.85
CA THR A 217 5.64 -2.93 -12.51
C THR A 217 7.16 -3.00 -12.57
N ASP A 218 7.80 -1.85 -12.42
CA ASP A 218 9.25 -1.71 -12.41
C ASP A 218 9.76 -1.51 -10.97
N ALA A 219 10.97 -2.01 -10.70
CA ALA A 219 11.66 -1.70 -9.47
C ALA A 219 12.07 -0.21 -9.46
N GLU A 220 11.82 0.47 -8.34
CA GLU A 220 12.34 1.81 -8.08
C GLU A 220 13.60 1.67 -7.22
N ASN A 221 14.76 1.96 -7.81
CA ASN A 221 16.06 1.74 -7.16
C ASN A 221 16.56 2.98 -6.38
N HIS A 222 15.73 4.02 -6.23
CA HIS A 222 16.12 5.25 -5.56
C HIS A 222 15.39 5.38 -4.23
N LEU A 223 16.12 5.18 -3.14
CA LEU A 223 15.62 5.49 -1.80
C LEU A 223 15.70 7.01 -1.54
N PRO A 224 14.82 7.56 -0.68
CA PRO A 224 14.91 8.95 -0.26
C PRO A 224 16.29 9.28 0.28
N ALA A 225 16.80 10.50 -0.05
CA ALA A 225 18.02 11.01 0.54
C ALA A 225 17.92 10.91 2.07
N ASN A 226 18.99 10.54 2.73
CA ASN A 226 19.10 10.35 4.18
C ASN A 226 18.37 9.13 4.79
N LEU A 227 17.63 8.32 4.02
CA LEU A 227 16.99 7.13 4.60
C LEU A 227 18.01 6.12 5.10
N VAL A 228 19.09 5.92 4.35
CA VAL A 228 20.18 5.00 4.70
C VAL A 228 20.87 5.44 5.99
N GLU A 229 21.16 6.75 6.14
CA GLU A 229 21.74 7.32 7.35
C GLU A 229 20.76 7.21 8.54
N ARG A 230 19.50 7.49 8.32
CA ARG A 230 18.47 7.35 9.38
C ARG A 230 18.30 5.89 9.84
N LEU A 231 18.45 4.92 8.94
CA LEU A 231 18.46 3.50 9.30
C LEU A 231 19.70 3.17 10.15
N ALA A 232 20.88 3.60 9.72
CA ALA A 232 22.14 3.37 10.44
C ALA A 232 22.15 4.01 11.83
N ASP A 233 21.56 5.20 11.97
CA ASP A 233 21.43 5.93 13.23
C ASP A 233 20.33 5.38 14.16
N GLY A 234 19.60 4.34 13.75
CA GLY A 234 18.47 3.79 14.51
C GLY A 234 17.28 4.74 14.64
N ARG A 235 17.12 5.68 13.71
CA ARG A 235 16.04 6.69 13.69
C ARG A 235 14.83 6.26 12.87
N ILE A 236 14.74 4.98 12.51
CA ILE A 236 13.57 4.35 11.87
C ILE A 236 13.02 3.29 12.81
N ASP A 237 11.79 3.46 13.26
CA ASP A 237 11.15 2.50 14.18
C ASP A 237 10.64 1.26 13.43
N LEU A 238 10.16 1.44 12.18
CA LEU A 238 9.53 0.37 11.42
C LEU A 238 9.59 0.61 9.91
N VAL A 239 9.71 -0.46 9.13
CA VAL A 239 9.57 -0.46 7.67
C VAL A 239 8.42 -1.38 7.27
N THR A 240 7.44 -0.88 6.51
CA THR A 240 6.27 -1.66 6.11
C THR A 240 6.51 -2.34 4.75
N PHE A 241 6.11 -3.62 4.65
CA PHE A 241 6.21 -4.40 3.42
C PHE A 241 4.87 -5.05 3.09
N SER A 242 4.36 -4.77 1.89
CA SER A 242 3.06 -5.24 1.41
C SER A 242 3.15 -6.41 0.41
N SER A 243 4.35 -6.89 0.09
CA SER A 243 4.59 -8.05 -0.77
C SER A 243 6.05 -8.50 -0.70
N SER A 244 6.33 -9.73 -1.14
CA SER A 244 7.69 -10.25 -1.28
C SER A 244 8.54 -9.44 -2.26
N SER A 245 7.94 -8.89 -3.32
CA SER A 245 8.65 -8.04 -4.28
C SER A 245 9.08 -6.72 -3.66
N THR A 246 8.26 -6.11 -2.77
CA THR A 246 8.67 -4.89 -2.07
C THR A 246 9.85 -5.15 -1.11
N VAL A 247 9.93 -6.35 -0.50
CA VAL A 247 11.09 -6.72 0.33
C VAL A 247 12.35 -6.80 -0.52
N ARG A 248 12.32 -7.57 -1.61
CA ARG A 248 13.49 -7.74 -2.48
C ARG A 248 13.96 -6.43 -3.08
N ASN A 249 13.04 -5.65 -3.64
CA ASN A 249 13.38 -4.37 -4.24
C ASN A 249 13.94 -3.36 -3.22
N PHE A 250 13.43 -3.38 -1.97
CA PHE A 250 13.97 -2.54 -0.91
C PHE A 250 15.43 -2.91 -0.57
N VAL A 251 15.70 -4.21 -0.45
CA VAL A 251 17.06 -4.71 -0.21
C VAL A 251 17.98 -4.36 -1.38
N ASP A 252 17.47 -4.49 -2.63
CA ASP A 252 18.25 -4.17 -3.84
C ASP A 252 18.52 -2.67 -3.99
N ALA A 253 17.64 -1.82 -3.47
CA ALA A 253 17.85 -0.37 -3.45
C ALA A 253 18.82 0.12 -2.36
N LEU A 254 19.15 -0.73 -1.36
CA LEU A 254 20.19 -0.40 -0.38
C LEU A 254 21.59 -0.49 -0.99
N PRO A 255 22.53 0.39 -0.60
CA PRO A 255 23.93 0.30 -1.04
C PRO A 255 24.52 -1.08 -0.72
N VAL A 256 25.07 -1.74 -1.72
CA VAL A 256 25.53 -3.14 -1.64
C VAL A 256 26.54 -3.33 -0.51
N GLU A 257 27.47 -2.38 -0.37
CA GLU A 257 28.54 -2.37 0.62
C GLU A 257 28.03 -2.20 2.07
N ARG A 258 26.81 -1.68 2.24
CA ARG A 258 26.21 -1.43 3.56
C ARG A 258 25.09 -2.40 3.93
N ARG A 259 24.67 -3.28 3.01
CA ARG A 259 23.54 -4.22 3.26
C ARG A 259 23.77 -5.06 4.52
N ALA A 260 24.97 -5.61 4.72
CA ALA A 260 25.29 -6.44 5.88
C ALA A 260 25.17 -5.68 7.22
N GLU A 261 25.46 -4.37 7.22
CA GLU A 261 25.31 -3.48 8.37
C GLU A 261 23.82 -3.15 8.60
N LEU A 262 23.07 -2.81 7.52
CA LEU A 262 21.75 -2.20 7.62
C LEU A 262 20.64 -3.21 7.83
N LEU A 263 20.70 -4.40 7.20
CA LEU A 263 19.62 -5.39 7.27
C LEU A 263 19.23 -5.80 8.69
N PRO A 264 20.19 -6.03 9.63
CA PRO A 264 19.85 -6.37 11.02
C PRO A 264 19.18 -5.24 11.80
N LEU A 265 19.33 -3.98 11.35
CA LEU A 265 18.75 -2.80 11.99
C LEU A 265 17.28 -2.59 11.57
N ILE A 266 16.84 -3.24 10.48
CA ILE A 266 15.49 -3.09 9.97
C ILE A 266 14.50 -3.90 10.81
N ARG A 267 13.52 -3.22 11.38
CA ARG A 267 12.34 -3.83 11.99
C ARG A 267 11.19 -3.76 11.00
N ALA A 268 10.66 -4.89 10.58
CA ALA A 268 9.67 -4.96 9.52
C ALA A 268 8.24 -5.15 10.06
N ALA A 269 7.28 -4.46 9.43
CA ALA A 269 5.87 -4.79 9.47
C ALA A 269 5.48 -5.50 8.17
N SER A 270 5.01 -6.74 8.29
CA SER A 270 4.65 -7.60 7.18
C SER A 270 3.13 -7.69 7.00
N ILE A 271 2.68 -7.60 5.74
CA ILE A 271 1.25 -7.72 5.42
C ILE A 271 0.73 -9.18 5.56
N GLY A 272 1.60 -10.16 5.61
CA GLY A 272 1.16 -11.56 5.70
C GLY A 272 2.29 -12.57 5.61
N PRO A 273 1.97 -13.88 5.72
CA PRO A 273 2.96 -14.95 5.90
C PRO A 273 3.97 -15.04 4.75
N VAL A 274 3.55 -14.95 3.49
CA VAL A 274 4.45 -15.04 2.32
C VAL A 274 5.50 -13.91 2.32
N THR A 275 5.09 -12.70 2.70
CA THR A 275 6.00 -11.56 2.85
C THR A 275 6.93 -11.76 4.04
N SER A 276 6.41 -12.33 5.14
CA SER A 276 7.20 -12.66 6.33
C SER A 276 8.30 -13.70 6.03
N ASP A 277 8.00 -14.69 5.22
CA ASP A 277 8.99 -15.70 4.83
C ASP A 277 10.13 -15.06 4.02
N THR A 278 9.80 -14.19 3.06
CA THR A 278 10.81 -13.43 2.31
C THR A 278 11.67 -12.53 3.21
N LEU A 279 11.06 -11.88 4.22
CA LEU A 279 11.83 -11.08 5.21
C LEU A 279 12.83 -11.93 5.99
N ARG A 280 12.43 -13.14 6.42
CA ARG A 280 13.33 -14.09 7.10
C ARG A 280 14.47 -14.56 6.19
N GLU A 281 14.17 -14.89 4.92
CA GLU A 281 15.17 -15.25 3.91
C GLU A 281 16.21 -14.13 3.72
N MET A 282 15.80 -12.87 3.80
CA MET A 282 16.67 -11.70 3.67
C MET A 282 17.36 -11.29 4.97
N GLY A 283 17.14 -12.00 6.09
CA GLY A 283 17.75 -11.69 7.39
C GLY A 283 17.16 -10.45 8.06
N ILE A 284 15.94 -10.04 7.73
CA ILE A 284 15.26 -8.88 8.29
C ILE A 284 14.39 -9.30 9.47
N THR A 285 14.50 -8.57 10.59
CA THR A 285 13.70 -8.82 11.80
C THR A 285 12.25 -8.41 11.59
N ILE A 286 11.31 -9.34 11.81
CA ILE A 286 9.88 -9.07 11.76
C ILE A 286 9.43 -8.61 13.14
N ALA A 287 8.98 -7.36 13.24
CA ALA A 287 8.42 -6.80 14.46
C ALA A 287 6.93 -7.15 14.60
N VAL A 288 6.20 -7.17 13.47
CA VAL A 288 4.76 -7.41 13.44
C VAL A 288 4.34 -8.01 12.09
N THR A 289 3.34 -8.89 12.14
CA THR A 289 2.66 -9.41 10.93
C THR A 289 1.17 -9.17 11.08
N ALA A 290 0.52 -8.66 10.03
CA ALA A 290 -0.93 -8.48 9.99
C ALA A 290 -1.64 -9.84 10.09
N SER A 291 -2.79 -9.90 10.76
CA SER A 291 -3.60 -11.12 10.88
C SER A 291 -4.30 -11.48 9.57
N GLU A 292 -4.62 -10.47 8.76
CA GLU A 292 -5.16 -10.60 7.41
C GLU A 292 -4.29 -9.81 6.44
N SER A 293 -4.15 -10.27 5.20
CA SER A 293 -3.33 -9.62 4.17
C SER A 293 -4.01 -8.36 3.60
N THR A 294 -4.41 -7.44 4.49
CA THR A 294 -5.07 -6.17 4.17
C THR A 294 -4.34 -4.99 4.80
N ILE A 295 -4.48 -3.80 4.22
CA ILE A 295 -3.88 -2.57 4.77
C ILE A 295 -4.49 -2.21 6.12
N PRO A 296 -5.82 -2.25 6.35
CA PRO A 296 -6.37 -2.01 7.68
C PRO A 296 -5.79 -2.93 8.75
N SER A 297 -5.70 -4.24 8.48
CA SER A 297 -5.10 -5.20 9.41
C SER A 297 -3.62 -4.94 9.70
N LEU A 298 -2.85 -4.47 8.70
CA LEU A 298 -1.46 -4.07 8.90
C LEU A 298 -1.34 -2.86 9.82
N VAL A 299 -2.20 -1.84 9.63
CA VAL A 299 -2.24 -0.65 10.49
C VAL A 299 -2.61 -1.01 11.92
N ASP A 300 -3.62 -1.87 12.12
CA ASP A 300 -4.05 -2.33 13.44
C ASP A 300 -2.91 -3.07 14.15
N ALA A 301 -2.24 -3.98 13.46
CA ALA A 301 -1.09 -4.71 14.00
C ALA A 301 0.06 -3.77 14.41
N ILE A 302 0.36 -2.75 13.60
CA ILE A 302 1.37 -1.72 13.92
C ILE A 302 0.96 -0.95 15.18
N ARG A 303 -0.30 -0.48 15.23
CA ARG A 303 -0.83 0.27 16.36
C ARG A 303 -0.71 -0.53 17.67
N GLU A 304 -1.13 -1.79 17.67
CA GLU A 304 -1.08 -2.66 18.85
C GLU A 304 0.35 -2.93 19.33
N ALA A 305 1.29 -3.15 18.41
CA ALA A 305 2.69 -3.38 18.75
C ALA A 305 3.31 -2.21 19.53
N PHE A 306 3.01 -0.96 19.11
CA PHE A 306 3.55 0.22 19.79
C PHE A 306 2.76 0.60 21.07
N GLN A 307 1.48 0.26 21.17
CA GLN A 307 0.71 0.45 22.39
C GLN A 307 1.21 -0.45 23.53
N LYS A 308 1.49 -1.72 23.27
CA LYS A 308 2.07 -2.66 24.27
C LYS A 308 3.39 -2.15 24.84
N THR A 309 4.27 -1.64 23.97
CA THR A 309 5.57 -1.09 24.40
C THR A 309 5.42 0.16 25.29
N ARG A 310 4.36 0.96 25.09
CA ARG A 310 4.08 2.14 25.93
C ARG A 310 3.55 1.80 27.33
N SER A 311 2.91 0.65 27.48
CA SER A 311 2.35 0.20 28.77
C SER A 311 3.40 -0.46 29.67
N GLU A 312 4.55 -0.83 29.11
CA GLU A 312 5.66 -1.51 29.79
C GLU A 312 6.78 -0.53 30.22
N THR A 313 6.67 0.77 29.82
CA THR A 313 7.67 1.82 30.15
C THR A 313 7.05 2.84 31.12
#